data_4620cca1307b58b83d2f01e0f73b80f9
#
_entry.id   4620cca1307b58b83d2f01e0f73b80f9
#
_cell.length_a   1.000
_cell.length_b   1.000
_cell.length_c   1.000
_cell.angle_alpha   90.00
_cell.angle_beta   90.00
_cell.angle_gamma   90.00
#
_symmetry.space_group_name_H-M   'P 1'
#
loop_
_entity.id
_entity.type
_entity.pdbx_description
1 polymer ?
#
loop_
_entity_poly.entity_id
_entity_poly.type
_entity_poly.pdbx_seq_one_letter_code
_entity_poly.pdbx_strand_id
1 'polypeptide(L)'
;MLFRSGAFGVTKGLAQKYGARRVRNTPISEAAITGIATGAALCGLRPVLEIMFIDFATLALDCLVNQSAKYRYMSGGQLAVPMVVRTQAGAAGGAAAQHSQSLEAWFIHVPGLVVVAPSSPVEAYGLLKSAVRLGDPVLFIEHKRLYALKEEFIAGGELPQIGKARVARAGSDVTLIAYSAMVRNALEAADELGRSGYSVEVIDLRTLLPLDMATIAASVSKTHRVVIAHEAVQNGGMGAEVSARIGSELFDELDAPVMRVACPFAPIPFAPELERALLPGTPSIVHAVRAVIG
;
A
#
# COMPACT_ATOMS: atom_id res chain seq x y z
N MET A 1 -18.66 -5.75 10.41
CA MET A 1 -18.41 -5.55 11.85
C MET A 1 -17.10 -4.81 11.97
N LEU A 2 -17.05 -3.67 12.63
CA LEU A 2 -15.84 -2.88 12.81
C LEU A 2 -15.34 -3.10 14.24
N PHE A 3 -14.06 -3.38 14.40
CA PHE A 3 -13.45 -3.58 15.70
C PHE A 3 -12.58 -2.36 16.05
N ARG A 4 -12.93 -1.65 17.11
CA ARG A 4 -12.27 -0.51 17.74
C ARG A 4 -12.47 0.87 17.06
N SER A 5 -12.48 1.92 17.89
CA SER A 5 -12.63 3.33 17.49
C SER A 5 -11.34 3.99 16.99
N GLY A 6 -10.39 3.23 16.44
CA GLY A 6 -9.15 3.64 15.79
C GLY A 6 -8.31 4.70 16.51
N ALA A 7 -7.01 4.43 16.68
CA ALA A 7 -6.08 5.37 17.34
C ALA A 7 -6.03 6.74 16.63
N PHE A 8 -6.30 6.77 15.32
CA PHE A 8 -6.27 7.97 14.48
C PHE A 8 -7.66 8.59 14.23
N GLY A 9 -8.69 8.13 14.93
CA GLY A 9 -10.02 8.72 14.89
C GLY A 9 -10.85 8.45 13.63
N VAL A 10 -10.38 7.61 12.69
CA VAL A 10 -11.05 7.30 11.43
C VAL A 10 -12.46 6.73 11.64
N THR A 11 -12.66 5.95 12.70
CA THR A 11 -13.93 5.29 13.03
C THR A 11 -14.73 6.00 14.13
N LYS A 12 -14.31 7.21 14.53
CA LYS A 12 -14.99 8.01 15.55
C LYS A 12 -16.45 8.24 15.17
N GLY A 13 -17.36 8.01 16.13
CA GLY A 13 -18.80 8.20 15.92
C GLY A 13 -19.53 7.02 15.29
N LEU A 14 -18.84 6.03 14.70
CA LEU A 14 -19.50 4.90 14.04
C LEU A 14 -20.26 4.01 15.04
N ALA A 15 -19.72 3.80 16.25
CA ALA A 15 -20.39 3.00 17.29
C ALA A 15 -21.71 3.63 17.74
N GLN A 16 -21.75 4.96 17.88
CA GLN A 16 -22.97 5.71 18.21
C GLN A 16 -24.01 5.62 17.08
N LYS A 17 -23.55 5.71 15.82
CA LYS A 17 -24.43 5.70 14.65
C LYS A 17 -24.98 4.31 14.33
N TYR A 18 -24.19 3.26 14.45
CA TYR A 18 -24.54 1.91 13.98
C TYR A 18 -24.71 0.87 15.10
N GLY A 19 -24.42 1.24 16.35
CA GLY A 19 -24.61 0.40 17.53
C GLY A 19 -23.53 -0.67 17.71
N ALA A 20 -23.41 -1.18 18.95
CA ALA A 20 -22.39 -2.15 19.38
C ALA A 20 -22.49 -3.52 18.66
N ARG A 21 -23.62 -3.87 18.07
CA ARG A 21 -23.76 -5.10 17.28
C ARG A 21 -22.98 -5.03 15.97
N ARG A 22 -22.80 -3.84 15.40
CA ARG A 22 -22.07 -3.62 14.14
C ARG A 22 -20.66 -3.07 14.35
N VAL A 23 -20.47 -2.24 15.35
CA VAL A 23 -19.17 -1.61 15.66
C VAL A 23 -18.78 -2.00 17.07
N ARG A 24 -17.75 -2.84 17.17
CA ARG A 24 -17.29 -3.40 18.44
C ARG A 24 -15.93 -2.85 18.82
N ASN A 25 -15.82 -2.38 20.06
CA ASN A 25 -14.54 -2.14 20.67
C ASN A 25 -14.06 -3.44 21.32
N THR A 26 -12.81 -3.82 21.08
CA THR A 26 -12.21 -5.07 21.59
C THR A 26 -10.99 -4.75 22.43
N PRO A 27 -10.55 -5.66 23.32
CA PRO A 27 -9.19 -5.60 23.84
C PRO A 27 -8.16 -5.56 22.71
N ILE A 28 -6.97 -5.03 23.00
CA ILE A 28 -5.83 -5.07 22.07
C ILE A 28 -5.30 -6.51 22.07
N SER A 29 -5.63 -7.26 21.03
CA SER A 29 -5.21 -8.65 20.85
C SER A 29 -5.34 -9.01 19.39
N GLU A 30 -4.31 -8.74 18.60
CA GLU A 30 -4.30 -8.81 17.14
C GLU A 30 -4.61 -10.23 16.64
N ALA A 31 -4.03 -11.25 17.26
CA ALA A 31 -4.32 -12.65 16.93
C ALA A 31 -5.79 -12.99 17.18
N ALA A 32 -6.33 -12.63 18.35
CA ALA A 32 -7.71 -12.96 18.70
C ALA A 32 -8.73 -12.24 17.81
N ILE A 33 -8.56 -10.94 17.57
CA ILE A 33 -9.50 -10.19 16.74
C ILE A 33 -9.44 -10.64 15.26
N THR A 34 -8.27 -11.03 14.78
CA THR A 34 -8.12 -11.54 13.41
C THR A 34 -8.75 -12.93 13.28
N GLY A 35 -8.55 -13.82 14.26
CA GLY A 35 -9.21 -15.12 14.29
C GLY A 35 -10.74 -15.01 14.36
N ILE A 36 -11.26 -14.12 15.20
CA ILE A 36 -12.71 -13.83 15.29
C ILE A 36 -13.24 -13.29 13.96
N ALA A 37 -12.51 -12.37 13.31
CA ALA A 37 -12.91 -11.82 12.01
C ALA A 37 -12.90 -12.91 10.91
N THR A 38 -11.90 -13.79 10.90
CA THR A 38 -11.83 -14.93 9.99
C THR A 38 -13.05 -15.85 10.16
N GLY A 39 -13.35 -16.26 11.39
CA GLY A 39 -14.53 -17.08 11.69
C GLY A 39 -15.84 -16.37 11.33
N ALA A 40 -15.96 -15.08 11.60
CA ALA A 40 -17.14 -14.31 11.20
C ALA A 40 -17.31 -14.23 9.67
N ALA A 41 -16.20 -14.10 8.94
CA ALA A 41 -16.22 -14.11 7.47
C ALA A 41 -16.66 -15.47 6.91
N LEU A 42 -16.15 -16.57 7.48
CA LEU A 42 -16.57 -17.92 7.12
C LEU A 42 -18.07 -18.16 7.39
N CYS A 43 -18.66 -17.47 8.38
CA CYS A 43 -20.09 -17.46 8.66
C CYS A 43 -20.91 -16.47 7.80
N GLY A 44 -20.33 -15.92 6.74
CA GLY A 44 -21.03 -15.05 5.78
C GLY A 44 -21.07 -13.57 6.14
N LEU A 45 -20.37 -13.11 7.17
CA LEU A 45 -20.20 -11.70 7.47
C LEU A 45 -19.07 -11.09 6.63
N ARG A 46 -19.04 -9.76 6.56
CA ARG A 46 -17.94 -8.98 5.95
C ARG A 46 -17.28 -8.11 7.02
N PRO A 47 -16.41 -8.66 7.85
CA PRO A 47 -15.76 -7.91 8.91
C PRO A 47 -14.70 -6.95 8.33
N VAL A 48 -14.62 -5.77 8.95
CA VAL A 48 -13.51 -4.85 8.79
C VAL A 48 -12.86 -4.74 10.16
N LEU A 49 -11.63 -5.16 10.29
CA LEU A 49 -10.87 -5.06 11.53
C LEU A 49 -9.76 -4.01 11.38
N GLU A 50 -9.36 -3.41 12.49
CA GLU A 50 -8.25 -2.47 12.54
C GLU A 50 -7.15 -3.00 13.44
N ILE A 51 -5.95 -3.12 12.90
CA ILE A 51 -4.69 -3.28 13.61
C ILE A 51 -3.99 -1.93 13.54
N MET A 52 -3.73 -1.30 14.69
CA MET A 52 -3.32 0.11 14.77
C MET A 52 -2.00 0.43 14.06
N PHE A 53 -1.08 -0.52 13.99
CA PHE A 53 0.20 -0.40 13.28
C PHE A 53 0.52 -1.71 12.59
N ILE A 54 1.07 -1.65 11.38
CA ILE A 54 1.46 -2.85 10.62
C ILE A 54 2.51 -3.67 11.39
N ASP A 55 3.29 -3.02 12.23
CA ASP A 55 4.24 -3.64 13.16
C ASP A 55 3.59 -4.75 13.98
N PHE A 56 2.36 -4.55 14.45
CA PHE A 56 1.61 -5.51 15.25
C PHE A 56 0.78 -6.49 14.43
N ALA A 57 0.70 -6.33 13.13
CA ALA A 57 0.14 -7.36 12.25
C ALA A 57 0.97 -8.66 12.31
N THR A 58 2.23 -8.58 12.75
CA THR A 58 3.09 -9.74 13.03
C THR A 58 2.48 -10.69 14.08
N LEU A 59 1.72 -10.18 15.06
CA LEU A 59 0.98 -11.00 16.03
C LEU A 59 -0.22 -11.74 15.42
N ALA A 60 -0.70 -11.31 14.27
CA ALA A 60 -1.84 -11.88 13.55
C ALA A 60 -1.41 -12.74 12.35
N LEU A 61 -0.10 -12.96 12.14
CA LEU A 61 0.43 -13.63 10.94
C LEU A 61 -0.17 -15.02 10.73
N ASP A 62 -0.30 -15.86 11.76
CA ASP A 62 -0.91 -17.17 11.60
C ASP A 62 -2.33 -17.08 11.07
N CYS A 63 -3.16 -16.23 11.68
CA CYS A 63 -4.55 -16.06 11.25
C CYS A 63 -4.67 -15.49 9.82
N LEU A 64 -3.75 -14.62 9.40
CA LEU A 64 -3.76 -14.05 8.07
C LEU A 64 -3.19 -15.01 7.03
N VAL A 65 -2.00 -15.55 7.30
CA VAL A 65 -1.19 -16.31 6.35
C VAL A 65 -1.63 -17.76 6.23
N ASN A 66 -1.83 -18.43 7.37
CA ASN A 66 -2.14 -19.87 7.41
C ASN A 66 -3.64 -20.17 7.37
N GLN A 67 -4.48 -19.23 7.81
CA GLN A 67 -5.92 -19.41 7.90
C GLN A 67 -6.64 -18.64 6.79
N SER A 68 -6.79 -17.32 6.92
CA SER A 68 -7.63 -16.51 6.03
C SER A 68 -7.24 -16.63 4.56
N ALA A 69 -5.95 -16.56 4.25
CA ALA A 69 -5.43 -16.67 2.89
C ALA A 69 -5.59 -18.06 2.26
N LYS A 70 -5.79 -19.11 3.07
CA LYS A 70 -5.77 -20.50 2.60
C LYS A 70 -7.14 -21.16 2.52
N TYR A 71 -8.14 -20.70 3.26
CA TYR A 71 -9.45 -21.38 3.31
C TYR A 71 -10.09 -21.58 1.95
N ARG A 72 -10.03 -20.59 1.04
CA ARG A 72 -10.58 -20.76 -0.32
C ARG A 72 -9.90 -21.91 -1.06
N TYR A 73 -8.58 -21.98 -1.03
CA TYR A 73 -7.82 -23.04 -1.70
C TYR A 73 -8.08 -24.40 -1.07
N MET A 74 -7.95 -24.51 0.27
CA MET A 74 -8.13 -25.77 1.00
C MET A 74 -9.53 -26.36 0.87
N SER A 75 -10.54 -25.51 0.70
CA SER A 75 -11.94 -25.95 0.54
C SER A 75 -12.35 -26.20 -0.93
N GLY A 76 -11.42 -26.12 -1.88
CA GLY A 76 -11.77 -26.22 -3.30
C GLY A 76 -12.71 -25.11 -3.78
N GLY A 77 -12.61 -23.92 -3.20
CA GLY A 77 -13.43 -22.74 -3.55
C GLY A 77 -14.78 -22.63 -2.82
N GLN A 78 -15.13 -23.62 -1.98
CA GLN A 78 -16.42 -23.63 -1.27
C GLN A 78 -16.50 -22.59 -0.16
N LEU A 79 -15.37 -22.24 0.46
CA LEU A 79 -15.29 -21.22 1.50
C LEU A 79 -14.65 -19.93 0.96
N ALA A 80 -15.11 -18.80 1.46
CA ALA A 80 -14.53 -17.49 1.21
C ALA A 80 -14.29 -16.77 2.53
N VAL A 81 -13.27 -15.91 2.57
CA VAL A 81 -12.97 -15.09 3.74
C VAL A 81 -13.02 -13.60 3.35
N PRO A 82 -14.22 -13.05 3.12
CA PRO A 82 -14.40 -11.65 2.70
C PRO A 82 -14.20 -10.69 3.88
N MET A 83 -12.96 -10.49 4.28
CA MET A 83 -12.62 -9.57 5.37
C MET A 83 -11.60 -8.52 4.90
N VAL A 84 -11.61 -7.36 5.55
CA VAL A 84 -10.61 -6.31 5.37
C VAL A 84 -9.89 -6.08 6.68
N VAL A 85 -8.56 -6.16 6.64
CA VAL A 85 -7.67 -5.77 7.74
C VAL A 85 -7.09 -4.41 7.40
N ARG A 86 -7.54 -3.35 8.09
CA ARG A 86 -6.95 -2.02 7.98
C ARG A 86 -5.79 -1.90 8.95
N THR A 87 -4.68 -1.37 8.48
CA THR A 87 -3.51 -1.12 9.32
C THR A 87 -2.72 0.08 8.83
N GLN A 88 -1.99 0.73 9.72
CA GLN A 88 -1.19 1.90 9.42
C GLN A 88 0.28 1.54 9.31
N ALA A 89 0.93 2.03 8.25
CA ALA A 89 2.36 1.84 8.00
C ALA A 89 3.11 3.17 7.94
N GLY A 90 4.42 3.08 7.86
CA GLY A 90 5.33 4.16 7.55
C GLY A 90 5.69 5.07 8.73
N ALA A 91 6.71 5.90 8.54
CA ALA A 91 7.18 6.86 9.52
C ALA A 91 6.32 8.14 9.51
N ALA A 92 6.07 8.71 10.68
CA ALA A 92 5.23 9.91 10.82
C ALA A 92 5.60 10.76 12.04
N GLY A 93 6.90 11.06 12.22
CA GLY A 93 7.37 12.00 13.21
C GLY A 93 7.54 11.40 14.61
N GLY A 94 8.61 10.65 14.82
CA GLY A 94 9.06 10.21 16.15
C GLY A 94 8.32 9.02 16.74
N ALA A 95 7.78 8.14 15.91
CA ALA A 95 7.18 6.87 16.35
C ALA A 95 8.21 5.74 16.53
N ALA A 96 9.45 5.95 16.13
CA ALA A 96 10.60 5.05 16.26
C ALA A 96 10.42 3.67 15.59
N ALA A 97 11.32 2.73 15.89
CA ALA A 97 11.51 1.49 15.16
C ALA A 97 10.31 0.53 15.18
N GLN A 98 9.53 0.52 16.26
CA GLN A 98 8.44 -0.43 16.48
C GLN A 98 7.06 0.09 16.07
N HIS A 99 6.96 1.31 15.55
CA HIS A 99 5.71 1.95 15.15
C HIS A 99 5.82 2.68 13.81
N SER A 100 6.86 2.38 13.01
CA SER A 100 7.15 3.10 11.78
C SER A 100 7.51 2.19 10.61
N GLN A 101 7.35 0.89 10.76
CA GLN A 101 7.75 -0.05 9.72
C GLN A 101 6.80 0.01 8.52
N SER A 102 7.33 -0.41 7.37
CA SER A 102 6.62 -0.65 6.12
C SER A 102 6.85 -2.11 5.76
N LEU A 103 5.94 -3.00 6.21
CA LEU A 103 6.07 -4.46 6.14
C LEU A 103 5.24 -5.07 5.00
N GLU A 104 4.79 -4.29 4.05
CA GLU A 104 3.94 -4.75 2.93
C GLU A 104 4.55 -5.92 2.17
N ALA A 105 5.88 -5.98 2.06
CA ALA A 105 6.59 -7.06 1.37
C ALA A 105 6.36 -8.45 2.00
N TRP A 106 6.14 -8.53 3.30
CA TRP A 106 5.83 -9.79 3.99
C TRP A 106 4.49 -10.37 3.53
N PHE A 107 3.54 -9.52 3.19
CA PHE A 107 2.18 -9.90 2.85
C PHE A 107 1.98 -10.13 1.35
N ILE A 108 2.73 -9.44 0.49
CA ILE A 108 2.70 -9.73 -0.95
C ILE A 108 3.30 -11.09 -1.29
N HIS A 109 4.10 -11.67 -0.39
CA HIS A 109 4.64 -13.02 -0.52
C HIS A 109 3.61 -14.13 -0.22
N VAL A 110 2.39 -13.79 0.21
CA VAL A 110 1.38 -14.74 0.69
C VAL A 110 0.28 -14.99 -0.35
N PRO A 111 0.30 -16.13 -1.07
CA PRO A 111 -0.79 -16.49 -1.98
C PRO A 111 -2.13 -16.58 -1.26
N GLY A 112 -3.15 -15.92 -1.81
CA GLY A 112 -4.50 -15.86 -1.26
C GLY A 112 -4.81 -14.60 -0.46
N LEU A 113 -3.82 -13.71 -0.23
CA LEU A 113 -4.07 -12.34 0.24
C LEU A 113 -4.20 -11.37 -0.94
N VAL A 114 -4.92 -10.29 -0.70
CA VAL A 114 -4.89 -9.07 -1.51
C VAL A 114 -4.26 -7.97 -0.67
N VAL A 115 -3.34 -7.19 -1.24
CA VAL A 115 -2.64 -6.11 -0.53
C VAL A 115 -2.86 -4.78 -1.25
N VAL A 116 -3.45 -3.82 -0.54
CA VAL A 116 -3.84 -2.51 -1.08
C VAL A 116 -3.16 -1.40 -0.28
N ALA A 117 -2.62 -0.40 -0.97
CA ALA A 117 -1.89 0.72 -0.37
C ALA A 117 -2.30 2.05 -1.02
N PRO A 118 -3.39 2.70 -0.57
CA PRO A 118 -3.90 3.94 -1.16
C PRO A 118 -2.92 5.10 -0.97
N SER A 119 -2.94 6.04 -1.91
CA SER A 119 -2.05 7.20 -1.95
C SER A 119 -2.71 8.53 -1.57
N SER A 120 -4.05 8.57 -1.49
CA SER A 120 -4.81 9.79 -1.17
C SER A 120 -6.14 9.47 -0.47
N PRO A 121 -6.83 10.47 0.11
CA PRO A 121 -8.16 10.29 0.71
C PRO A 121 -9.21 9.72 -0.26
N VAL A 122 -9.25 10.19 -1.50
CA VAL A 122 -10.20 9.70 -2.51
C VAL A 122 -9.89 8.25 -2.89
N GLU A 123 -8.61 7.92 -3.08
CA GLU A 123 -8.19 6.53 -3.33
C GLU A 123 -8.51 5.63 -2.15
N ALA A 124 -8.26 6.07 -0.91
CA ALA A 124 -8.58 5.29 0.29
C ALA A 124 -10.07 5.00 0.39
N TYR A 125 -10.93 5.99 0.13
CA TYR A 125 -12.38 5.81 0.12
C TYR A 125 -12.83 4.80 -0.95
N GLY A 126 -12.38 4.99 -2.19
CA GLY A 126 -12.77 4.15 -3.32
C GLY A 126 -12.29 2.71 -3.17
N LEU A 127 -11.00 2.53 -2.90
CA LEU A 127 -10.37 1.22 -2.75
C LEU A 127 -10.92 0.45 -1.53
N LEU A 128 -11.22 1.13 -0.40
CA LEU A 128 -11.83 0.46 0.75
C LEU A 128 -13.23 -0.06 0.42
N LYS A 129 -14.02 0.71 -0.31
CA LYS A 129 -15.35 0.24 -0.79
C LYS A 129 -15.22 -0.93 -1.75
N SER A 130 -14.22 -0.96 -2.62
CA SER A 130 -13.93 -2.09 -3.49
C SER A 130 -13.47 -3.30 -2.68
N ALA A 131 -12.55 -3.12 -1.72
CA ALA A 131 -12.01 -4.17 -0.86
C ALA A 131 -13.12 -4.89 -0.06
N VAL A 132 -14.05 -4.15 0.54
CA VAL A 132 -15.19 -4.74 1.29
C VAL A 132 -16.09 -5.61 0.41
N ARG A 133 -16.08 -5.39 -0.91
CA ARG A 133 -16.90 -6.17 -1.87
C ARG A 133 -16.21 -7.43 -2.39
N LEU A 134 -14.90 -7.55 -2.19
CA LEU A 134 -14.16 -8.75 -2.58
C LEU A 134 -14.59 -9.98 -1.76
N GLY A 135 -14.38 -11.15 -2.33
CA GLY A 135 -14.57 -12.44 -1.66
C GLY A 135 -13.34 -12.95 -0.92
N ASP A 136 -12.21 -12.27 -1.05
CA ASP A 136 -10.91 -12.68 -0.51
C ASP A 136 -10.45 -11.75 0.62
N PRO A 137 -9.54 -12.20 1.50
CA PRO A 137 -9.02 -11.37 2.57
C PRO A 137 -8.12 -10.26 2.00
N VAL A 138 -8.37 -9.03 2.43
CA VAL A 138 -7.63 -7.84 2.00
C VAL A 138 -6.87 -7.26 3.18
N LEU A 139 -5.55 -7.10 3.03
CA LEU A 139 -4.75 -6.22 3.87
C LEU A 139 -4.73 -4.82 3.25
N PHE A 140 -5.32 -3.86 3.95
CA PHE A 140 -5.49 -2.48 3.50
C PHE A 140 -4.53 -1.58 4.30
N ILE A 141 -3.41 -1.20 3.68
CA ILE A 141 -2.28 -0.52 4.33
C ILE A 141 -2.41 0.98 4.10
N GLU A 142 -2.78 1.70 5.13
CA GLU A 142 -2.88 3.16 5.14
C GLU A 142 -1.56 3.77 5.64
N HIS A 143 -1.19 4.94 5.12
CA HIS A 143 0.00 5.63 5.58
C HIS A 143 -0.35 6.75 6.56
N LYS A 144 0.31 6.78 7.71
CA LYS A 144 0.02 7.74 8.79
C LYS A 144 0.09 9.20 8.35
N ARG A 145 1.04 9.57 7.48
CA ARG A 145 1.16 10.95 6.96
C ARG A 145 0.01 11.37 6.06
N LEU A 146 -0.75 10.41 5.50
CA LEU A 146 -1.86 10.72 4.60
C LEU A 146 -3.16 11.07 5.33
N TYR A 147 -3.29 10.76 6.63
CA TYR A 147 -4.50 11.07 7.40
C TYR A 147 -4.81 12.56 7.57
N ALA A 148 -3.77 13.42 7.50
CA ALA A 148 -3.95 14.85 7.58
C ALA A 148 -4.38 15.51 6.26
N LEU A 149 -4.33 14.75 5.15
CA LEU A 149 -4.69 15.26 3.84
C LEU A 149 -6.19 15.44 3.70
N LYS A 150 -6.55 16.48 2.96
CA LYS A 150 -7.92 16.75 2.53
C LYS A 150 -7.95 16.81 1.01
N GLU A 151 -8.96 16.21 0.42
CA GLU A 151 -9.15 16.15 -1.01
C GLU A 151 -10.64 16.34 -1.31
N GLU A 152 -10.97 17.03 -2.39
CA GLU A 152 -12.35 17.17 -2.82
C GLU A 152 -12.87 15.81 -3.27
N PHE A 153 -14.06 15.47 -2.81
CA PHE A 153 -14.68 14.20 -3.09
C PHE A 153 -15.95 14.39 -3.92
N ILE A 154 -15.98 13.79 -5.10
CA ILE A 154 -17.18 13.73 -5.95
C ILE A 154 -17.86 12.39 -5.69
N ALA A 155 -19.05 12.45 -5.07
CA ALA A 155 -19.86 11.26 -4.81
C ALA A 155 -20.42 10.67 -6.12
N GLY A 156 -20.48 9.33 -6.21
CA GLY A 156 -21.15 8.63 -7.31
C GLY A 156 -20.29 8.22 -8.50
N GLY A 157 -18.97 8.44 -8.45
CA GLY A 157 -18.04 7.92 -9.45
C GLY A 157 -17.85 6.40 -9.40
N GLU A 158 -17.30 5.84 -10.47
CA GLU A 158 -16.89 4.43 -10.51
C GLU A 158 -15.82 4.15 -9.45
N LEU A 159 -15.95 3.00 -8.76
CA LEU A 159 -14.99 2.61 -7.74
C LEU A 159 -13.70 2.10 -8.40
N PRO A 160 -12.53 2.45 -7.86
CA PRO A 160 -11.27 1.90 -8.33
C PRO A 160 -11.28 0.37 -8.28
N GLN A 161 -10.88 -0.26 -9.37
CA GLN A 161 -10.76 -1.70 -9.43
C GLN A 161 -9.49 -2.15 -8.68
N ILE A 162 -9.64 -3.13 -7.80
CA ILE A 162 -8.50 -3.81 -7.16
C ILE A 162 -7.68 -4.55 -8.23
N GLY A 163 -6.36 -4.44 -8.16
CA GLY A 163 -5.45 -4.99 -9.15
C GLY A 163 -5.23 -4.08 -10.37
N LYS A 164 -5.71 -2.82 -10.31
CA LYS A 164 -5.44 -1.81 -11.34
C LYS A 164 -4.67 -0.63 -10.79
N ALA A 165 -3.52 -0.35 -11.41
CA ALA A 165 -2.74 0.85 -11.17
C ALA A 165 -3.39 2.07 -11.83
N ARG A 166 -2.90 3.24 -11.48
CA ARG A 166 -3.33 4.52 -12.07
C ARG A 166 -2.13 5.27 -12.63
N VAL A 167 -2.25 5.77 -13.86
CA VAL A 167 -1.36 6.82 -14.34
C VAL A 167 -1.76 8.10 -13.62
N ALA A 168 -1.01 8.46 -12.58
CA ALA A 168 -1.26 9.66 -11.76
C ALA A 168 -0.82 10.94 -12.46
N ARG A 169 0.17 10.83 -13.37
CA ARG A 169 0.65 11.88 -14.26
C ARG A 169 1.16 11.22 -15.55
N ALA A 170 0.74 11.70 -16.68
CA ALA A 170 1.28 11.27 -17.99
C ALA A 170 2.69 11.84 -18.21
N GLY A 171 3.53 11.08 -18.91
CA GLY A 171 4.88 11.47 -19.28
C GLY A 171 5.46 10.57 -20.38
N SER A 172 6.64 10.92 -20.90
CA SER A 172 7.26 10.25 -22.04
C SER A 172 8.72 9.83 -21.86
N ASP A 173 9.43 10.34 -20.86
CA ASP A 173 10.88 10.15 -20.76
C ASP A 173 11.30 9.13 -19.70
N VAL A 174 10.54 9.02 -18.61
CA VAL A 174 10.80 8.09 -17.49
C VAL A 174 9.49 7.60 -16.87
N THR A 175 9.40 6.32 -16.61
CA THR A 175 8.37 5.72 -15.75
C THR A 175 8.81 5.77 -14.28
N LEU A 176 8.10 6.53 -13.45
CA LEU A 176 8.29 6.60 -12.01
C LEU A 176 7.15 5.86 -11.32
N ILE A 177 7.47 4.70 -10.74
CA ILE A 177 6.51 3.83 -10.06
C ILE A 177 6.54 4.12 -8.56
N ALA A 178 5.39 4.35 -7.96
CA ALA A 178 5.27 4.55 -6.52
C ALA A 178 3.94 4.01 -5.97
N TYR A 179 3.80 3.95 -4.66
CA TYR A 179 2.55 3.64 -3.96
C TYR A 179 2.48 4.37 -2.63
N SER A 180 1.28 4.43 -2.06
CA SER A 180 1.04 5.04 -0.75
C SER A 180 1.57 6.47 -0.69
N ALA A 181 2.21 6.89 0.42
CA ALA A 181 2.71 8.25 0.60
C ALA A 181 3.77 8.67 -0.44
N MET A 182 4.51 7.73 -1.01
CA MET A 182 5.55 8.03 -1.99
C MET A 182 5.03 8.52 -3.34
N VAL A 183 3.76 8.30 -3.65
CA VAL A 183 3.13 8.87 -4.86
C VAL A 183 3.15 10.39 -4.83
N ARG A 184 2.95 10.99 -3.67
CA ARG A 184 3.04 12.45 -3.51
C ARG A 184 4.46 12.97 -3.79
N ASN A 185 5.48 12.32 -3.19
CA ASN A 185 6.87 12.67 -3.47
C ASN A 185 7.23 12.47 -4.96
N ALA A 186 6.66 11.42 -5.59
CA ALA A 186 6.84 11.17 -7.02
C ALA A 186 6.23 12.28 -7.90
N LEU A 187 5.04 12.77 -7.56
CA LEU A 187 4.39 13.89 -8.26
C LEU A 187 5.17 15.19 -8.08
N GLU A 188 5.63 15.48 -6.85
CA GLU A 188 6.47 16.64 -6.57
C GLU A 188 7.81 16.59 -7.34
N ALA A 189 8.44 15.41 -7.42
CA ALA A 189 9.66 15.19 -8.20
C ALA A 189 9.40 15.38 -9.71
N ALA A 190 8.29 14.86 -10.21
CA ALA A 190 7.91 15.04 -11.61
C ALA A 190 7.64 16.51 -11.97
N ASP A 191 7.09 17.30 -11.03
CA ASP A 191 6.91 18.75 -11.22
C ASP A 191 8.24 19.51 -11.23
N GLU A 192 9.19 19.14 -10.36
CA GLU A 192 10.53 19.71 -10.35
C GLU A 192 11.30 19.40 -11.64
N LEU A 193 11.27 18.14 -12.06
CA LEU A 193 11.92 17.67 -13.28
C LEU A 193 11.28 18.28 -14.53
N GLY A 194 9.97 18.50 -14.54
CA GLY A 194 9.24 19.17 -15.61
C GLY A 194 9.72 20.58 -15.87
N ARG A 195 10.11 21.34 -14.81
CA ARG A 195 10.73 22.67 -14.95
C ARG A 195 12.12 22.61 -15.60
N SER A 196 12.76 21.44 -15.56
CA SER A 196 14.05 21.18 -16.24
C SER A 196 13.88 20.52 -17.61
N GLY A 197 12.65 20.40 -18.12
CA GLY A 197 12.35 19.87 -19.47
C GLY A 197 12.13 18.36 -19.53
N TYR A 198 12.11 17.64 -18.40
CA TYR A 198 11.87 16.18 -18.37
C TYR A 198 10.40 15.85 -18.19
N SER A 199 9.89 14.90 -18.96
CA SER A 199 8.50 14.42 -18.95
C SER A 199 8.39 13.09 -18.21
N VAL A 200 8.10 13.12 -16.91
CA VAL A 200 8.03 11.93 -16.05
C VAL A 200 6.60 11.42 -15.95
N GLU A 201 6.38 10.15 -16.33
CA GLU A 201 5.12 9.45 -16.08
C GLU A 201 5.11 8.85 -14.68
N VAL A 202 4.11 9.18 -13.88
CA VAL A 202 3.97 8.66 -12.51
C VAL A 202 2.88 7.60 -12.47
N ILE A 203 3.27 6.39 -12.08
CA ILE A 203 2.36 5.25 -11.87
C ILE A 203 2.13 5.08 -10.36
N ASP A 204 0.87 5.20 -9.94
CA ASP A 204 0.40 4.84 -8.62
C ASP A 204 -0.09 3.39 -8.63
N LEU A 205 0.60 2.49 -7.96
CA LEU A 205 0.27 1.06 -7.96
C LEU A 205 -1.08 0.77 -7.30
N ARG A 206 -1.50 1.50 -6.27
CA ARG A 206 -2.74 1.30 -5.50
C ARG A 206 -2.87 -0.09 -4.88
N THR A 207 -2.63 -1.13 -5.66
CA THR A 207 -2.66 -2.54 -5.26
C THR A 207 -1.28 -3.14 -5.48
N LEU A 208 -0.73 -3.72 -4.41
CA LEU A 208 0.58 -4.37 -4.44
C LEU A 208 0.46 -5.86 -4.79
N LEU A 209 -0.70 -6.45 -4.44
CA LEU A 209 -1.06 -7.82 -4.80
C LEU A 209 -2.59 -7.90 -5.03
N PRO A 210 -3.06 -8.25 -6.24
CA PRO A 210 -2.28 -8.49 -7.46
C PRO A 210 -1.67 -7.22 -8.06
N LEU A 211 -0.48 -7.35 -8.65
CA LEU A 211 0.23 -6.24 -9.30
C LEU A 211 -0.26 -6.07 -10.75
N ASP A 212 -0.53 -4.82 -11.16
CA ASP A 212 -0.93 -4.49 -12.54
C ASP A 212 0.29 -4.32 -13.46
N MET A 213 0.85 -5.42 -13.89
CA MET A 213 1.97 -5.40 -14.84
C MET A 213 1.58 -4.85 -16.21
N ALA A 214 0.32 -4.93 -16.60
CA ALA A 214 -0.12 -4.40 -17.90
C ALA A 214 0.05 -2.86 -17.97
N THR A 215 -0.36 -2.15 -16.91
CA THR A 215 -0.15 -0.69 -16.82
C THR A 215 1.34 -0.34 -16.75
N ILE A 216 2.13 -1.12 -15.99
CA ILE A 216 3.59 -0.92 -15.90
C ILE A 216 4.23 -1.13 -17.26
N ALA A 217 3.92 -2.24 -17.96
CA ALA A 217 4.47 -2.56 -19.28
C ALA A 217 4.16 -1.47 -20.30
N ALA A 218 2.91 -1.02 -20.38
CA ALA A 218 2.52 0.06 -21.29
C ALA A 218 3.29 1.38 -21.05
N SER A 219 3.63 1.68 -19.81
CA SER A 219 4.45 2.83 -19.45
C SER A 219 5.92 2.61 -19.83
N VAL A 220 6.48 1.45 -19.47
CA VAL A 220 7.89 1.12 -19.73
C VAL A 220 8.19 1.08 -21.21
N SER A 221 7.35 0.42 -22.05
CA SER A 221 7.51 0.38 -23.51
C SER A 221 7.42 1.76 -24.19
N LYS A 222 6.92 2.77 -23.48
CA LYS A 222 6.90 4.17 -23.96
C LYS A 222 8.13 4.96 -23.53
N THR A 223 8.59 4.75 -22.30
CA THR A 223 9.60 5.61 -21.65
C THR A 223 11.00 5.01 -21.61
N HIS A 224 11.11 3.69 -21.70
CA HIS A 224 12.33 2.90 -21.70
C HIS A 224 13.24 3.06 -20.47
N ARG A 225 12.86 3.87 -19.49
CA ARG A 225 13.61 4.16 -18.26
C ARG A 225 12.70 4.07 -17.04
N VAL A 226 13.19 3.45 -15.99
CA VAL A 226 12.34 3.14 -14.81
C VAL A 226 13.02 3.53 -13.51
N VAL A 227 12.28 4.25 -12.68
CA VAL A 227 12.59 4.49 -11.26
C VAL A 227 11.43 3.97 -10.42
N ILE A 228 11.74 3.24 -9.33
CA ILE A 228 10.74 2.73 -8.39
C ILE A 228 11.00 3.36 -7.03
N ALA A 229 9.99 4.03 -6.46
CA ALA A 229 10.12 4.73 -5.18
C ALA A 229 9.14 4.18 -4.14
N HIS A 230 9.68 3.77 -2.97
CA HIS A 230 8.88 3.31 -1.82
C HIS A 230 9.56 3.62 -0.49
N GLU A 231 8.78 3.69 0.59
CA GLU A 231 9.31 4.02 1.92
C GLU A 231 9.93 2.81 2.65
N ALA A 232 9.49 1.58 2.36
CA ALA A 232 10.07 0.38 2.94
C ALA A 232 11.59 0.30 2.70
N VAL A 233 12.29 -0.49 3.51
CA VAL A 233 13.71 -0.76 3.28
C VAL A 233 13.95 -1.36 1.90
N GLN A 234 15.12 -1.07 1.31
CA GLN A 234 15.44 -1.51 -0.04
C GLN A 234 15.54 -3.04 -0.16
N ASN A 235 16.02 -3.71 0.90
CA ASN A 235 16.22 -5.15 0.93
C ASN A 235 14.87 -5.89 0.98
N GLY A 236 14.58 -6.68 -0.06
CA GLY A 236 13.35 -7.48 -0.12
C GLY A 236 12.05 -6.66 -0.14
N GLY A 237 12.10 -5.35 -0.33
CA GLY A 237 10.91 -4.50 -0.44
C GLY A 237 10.16 -4.71 -1.76
N MET A 238 8.95 -4.17 -1.87
CA MET A 238 8.09 -4.27 -3.06
C MET A 238 8.80 -3.84 -4.35
N GLY A 239 9.67 -2.83 -4.26
CA GLY A 239 10.46 -2.38 -5.42
C GLY A 239 11.44 -3.43 -5.95
N ALA A 240 11.85 -4.41 -5.15
CA ALA A 240 12.67 -5.52 -5.61
C ALA A 240 11.87 -6.47 -6.52
N GLU A 241 10.64 -6.81 -6.12
CA GLU A 241 9.73 -7.63 -6.92
C GLU A 241 9.37 -6.95 -8.24
N VAL A 242 8.97 -5.67 -8.19
CA VAL A 242 8.64 -4.88 -9.40
C VAL A 242 9.85 -4.81 -10.34
N SER A 243 11.06 -4.54 -9.81
CA SER A 243 12.29 -4.48 -10.59
C SER A 243 12.63 -5.83 -11.22
N ALA A 244 12.48 -6.94 -10.49
CA ALA A 244 12.73 -8.28 -11.01
C ALA A 244 11.77 -8.63 -12.14
N ARG A 245 10.50 -8.32 -12.01
CA ARG A 245 9.47 -8.55 -13.04
C ARG A 245 9.72 -7.70 -14.29
N ILE A 246 10.02 -6.42 -14.12
CA ILE A 246 10.40 -5.56 -15.25
C ILE A 246 11.63 -6.11 -15.95
N GLY A 247 12.67 -6.50 -15.20
CA GLY A 247 13.90 -7.07 -15.77
C GLY A 247 13.71 -8.41 -16.48
N SER A 248 12.72 -9.23 -16.10
CA SER A 248 12.45 -10.51 -16.75
C SER A 248 11.41 -10.44 -17.86
N GLU A 249 10.39 -9.57 -17.72
CA GLU A 249 9.27 -9.49 -18.65
C GLU A 249 9.46 -8.39 -19.72
N LEU A 250 10.29 -7.36 -19.44
CA LEU A 250 10.43 -6.15 -20.25
C LEU A 250 11.91 -5.77 -20.48
N PHE A 251 12.83 -6.73 -20.41
CA PHE A 251 14.28 -6.46 -20.52
C PHE A 251 14.66 -5.71 -21.80
N ASP A 252 14.09 -6.14 -22.92
CA ASP A 252 14.39 -5.56 -24.24
C ASP A 252 13.80 -4.14 -24.43
N GLU A 253 12.96 -3.69 -23.51
CA GLU A 253 12.37 -2.35 -23.51
C GLU A 253 13.22 -1.34 -22.70
N LEU A 254 14.31 -1.75 -22.07
CA LEU A 254 15.05 -0.90 -21.12
C LEU A 254 16.29 -0.28 -21.76
N ASP A 255 16.40 1.05 -21.72
CA ASP A 255 17.61 1.83 -22.08
C ASP A 255 18.62 1.97 -20.92
N ALA A 256 18.18 1.73 -19.69
CA ALA A 256 18.97 1.88 -18.48
C ALA A 256 18.57 0.86 -17.38
N PRO A 257 19.45 0.55 -16.44
CA PRO A 257 19.09 -0.27 -15.29
C PRO A 257 17.93 0.34 -14.50
N VAL A 258 17.01 -0.51 -14.00
CA VAL A 258 15.93 -0.07 -13.11
C VAL A 258 16.51 0.47 -11.79
N MET A 259 16.25 1.74 -11.49
CA MET A 259 16.70 2.37 -10.25
C MET A 259 15.65 2.25 -9.15
N ARG A 260 16.08 2.01 -7.91
CA ARG A 260 15.21 1.93 -6.74
C ARG A 260 15.56 3.00 -5.71
N VAL A 261 14.57 3.78 -5.32
CA VAL A 261 14.63 4.77 -4.23
C VAL A 261 13.84 4.23 -3.05
N ALA A 262 14.54 3.92 -1.97
CA ALA A 262 13.96 3.27 -0.80
C ALA A 262 14.74 3.63 0.47
N CYS A 263 14.20 3.33 1.66
CA CYS A 263 14.97 3.48 2.88
C CYS A 263 16.21 2.57 2.87
N PRO A 264 17.33 3.01 3.43
CA PRO A 264 18.47 2.15 3.72
C PRO A 264 18.06 1.03 4.70
N PHE A 265 18.86 -0.03 4.77
CA PHE A 265 18.59 -1.17 5.63
C PHE A 265 18.91 -0.85 7.10
N ALA A 266 18.03 -0.05 7.71
CA ALA A 266 18.15 0.39 9.10
C ALA A 266 16.76 0.57 9.72
N PRO A 267 16.60 0.36 11.05
CA PRO A 267 15.39 0.71 11.76
C PRO A 267 15.14 2.23 11.73
N ILE A 268 13.88 2.63 11.75
CA ILE A 268 13.51 4.05 11.80
C ILE A 268 13.88 4.65 13.18
N PRO A 269 14.67 5.72 13.21
CA PRO A 269 15.09 6.34 14.47
C PRO A 269 13.95 7.18 15.10
N PHE A 270 14.11 7.48 16.41
CA PHE A 270 13.15 8.31 17.14
C PHE A 270 13.31 9.81 16.86
N ALA A 271 14.56 10.29 16.76
CA ALA A 271 14.84 11.71 16.55
C ALA A 271 14.33 12.18 15.17
N PRO A 272 13.50 13.24 15.10
CA PRO A 272 12.88 13.67 13.85
C PRO A 272 13.89 14.04 12.74
N GLU A 273 15.05 14.56 13.11
CA GLU A 273 16.13 14.90 12.17
C GLU A 273 16.71 13.63 11.51
N LEU A 274 16.96 12.59 12.31
CA LEU A 274 17.47 11.31 11.83
C LEU A 274 16.40 10.55 11.03
N GLU A 275 15.13 10.60 11.47
CA GLU A 275 14.02 10.05 10.71
C GLU A 275 13.95 10.69 9.30
N ARG A 276 13.96 12.03 9.22
CA ARG A 276 13.96 12.75 7.93
C ARG A 276 15.16 12.44 7.06
N ALA A 277 16.34 12.27 7.65
CA ALA A 277 17.56 11.94 6.90
C ALA A 277 17.55 10.51 6.34
N LEU A 278 16.83 9.58 7.01
CA LEU A 278 16.72 8.19 6.59
C LEU A 278 15.66 7.99 5.50
N LEU A 279 14.56 8.73 5.57
CA LEU A 279 13.42 8.53 4.67
C LEU A 279 13.74 9.02 3.24
N PRO A 280 13.38 8.23 2.22
CA PRO A 280 13.44 8.70 0.84
C PRO A 280 12.42 9.83 0.64
N GLY A 281 12.78 10.79 -0.20
CA GLY A 281 11.94 11.93 -0.51
C GLY A 281 12.11 12.42 -1.94
N THR A 282 11.46 13.55 -2.25
CA THR A 282 11.52 14.19 -3.56
C THR A 282 12.96 14.36 -4.08
N PRO A 283 13.97 14.83 -3.29
CA PRO A 283 15.34 14.99 -3.79
C PRO A 283 15.98 13.66 -4.23
N SER A 284 15.74 12.56 -3.48
CA SER A 284 16.28 11.24 -3.81
C SER A 284 15.69 10.72 -5.13
N ILE A 285 14.40 10.96 -5.36
CA ILE A 285 13.70 10.60 -6.60
C ILE A 285 14.25 11.40 -7.78
N VAL A 286 14.38 12.72 -7.62
CA VAL A 286 14.96 13.61 -8.67
C VAL A 286 16.37 13.17 -9.06
N HIS A 287 17.19 12.83 -8.05
CA HIS A 287 18.54 12.30 -8.30
C HIS A 287 18.51 10.99 -9.11
N ALA A 288 17.67 10.05 -8.72
CA ALA A 288 17.54 8.76 -9.40
C ALA A 288 17.02 8.91 -10.84
N VAL A 289 16.05 9.79 -11.06
CA VAL A 289 15.52 10.07 -12.42
C VAL A 289 16.60 10.67 -13.31
N ARG A 290 17.36 11.65 -12.81
CA ARG A 290 18.49 12.21 -13.58
C ARG A 290 19.55 11.16 -13.91
N ALA A 291 19.81 10.22 -13.01
CA ALA A 291 20.81 9.16 -13.24
C ALA A 291 20.40 8.14 -14.33
N VAL A 292 19.11 7.95 -14.60
CA VAL A 292 18.64 7.04 -15.66
C VAL A 292 18.45 7.74 -17.01
N ILE A 293 18.44 9.07 -17.02
CA ILE A 293 18.33 9.86 -18.25
C ILE A 293 19.71 10.13 -18.86
N GLY A 294 20.75 10.31 -18.02
CA GLY A 294 22.14 10.61 -18.40
C GLY A 294 22.45 12.09 -18.22
#